data_4e0d647033a38bcb4d4874c744a4b809
#
_entry.id   4e0d647033a38bcb4d4874c744a4b809
#
_cell.length_a   1.000
_cell.length_b   1.000
_cell.length_c   1.000
_cell.angle_alpha   90.00
_cell.angle_beta   90.00
_cell.angle_gamma   90.00
#
_symmetry.space_group_name_H-M   'P 1'
#
loop_
_entity.id
_entity.type
_entity.pdbx_description
1 polymer ?
#
loop_
_entity_poly.entity_id
_entity_poly.type
_entity_poly.pdbx_seq_one_letter_code
_entity_poly.pdbx_strand_id
1 'polypeptide(L)'
;EASELGGLLCFDMYNIRYITSTNIGEWARDKLSRFCLLPRGDEPIMWDFGSAAKHHELYCPWMGGGRSRAGISLLRGAVAPEAGRAEDVARKIKRELEMRGLAKAPLGVDVIELPIYAALQKEGIAGVDGQQLMQAARRIKTPDEIVLLNTAAMMVDAPYEKLYRAMRPGVRENEMVALAAHTLYSMGSEDVEGVNAIAGERCSPHPHIFSDRVLRPGDPAYYDIIHSYMGYRTCYYRSFAVGSASPAMVDAYKRCREYLDVAIAMMKPGITTADIASMWPRAQEFGFPDEEACFGLQYGHGVGLSVWEQPVISRLVSLDHPVTIEAGMVIALETFWPASDGWSAARIEEEVLVTETGHEVITRFPAETLLVAGAPYWTGTGPLNAIRELEPGLGGAGAGAP
;
A
#
# COMPACT_ATOMS: atom_id res chain seq x y z
N GLU A 1 28.15 -3.75 1.84
CA GLU A 1 29.62 -3.60 2.07
C GLU A 1 29.96 -2.30 2.83
N ALA A 2 29.15 -1.24 2.68
CA ALA A 2 29.38 0.03 3.38
C ALA A 2 29.07 0.00 4.90
N SER A 3 28.43 -1.05 5.42
CA SER A 3 28.10 -1.19 6.83
C SER A 3 29.14 -2.08 7.56
N GLU A 4 29.36 -1.82 8.84
CA GLU A 4 30.20 -2.68 9.71
C GLU A 4 29.49 -3.99 10.13
N LEU A 5 28.28 -4.24 9.68
CA LEU A 5 27.48 -5.41 10.01
C LEU A 5 28.13 -6.70 9.50
N GLY A 6 28.03 -7.77 10.27
CA GLY A 6 28.37 -9.12 9.83
C GLY A 6 27.38 -9.73 8.85
N GLY A 7 26.19 -9.17 8.76
CA GLY A 7 25.13 -9.57 7.84
C GLY A 7 23.78 -9.00 8.26
N LEU A 8 22.74 -9.40 7.52
CA LEU A 8 21.35 -9.09 7.80
C LEU A 8 20.59 -10.39 8.12
N LEU A 9 19.85 -10.41 9.21
CA LEU A 9 18.92 -11.47 9.58
C LEU A 9 17.50 -10.94 9.44
N CYS A 10 16.76 -11.47 8.48
CA CYS A 10 15.44 -11.01 8.13
C CYS A 10 14.37 -12.06 8.41
N PHE A 11 13.29 -11.66 9.07
CA PHE A 11 12.05 -12.40 9.28
C PHE A 11 10.89 -11.76 8.52
N ASP A 12 11.01 -10.49 8.15
CA ASP A 12 10.01 -9.78 7.36
C ASP A 12 9.92 -10.36 5.95
N MET A 13 8.69 -10.65 5.51
CA MET A 13 8.44 -11.30 4.22
C MET A 13 8.92 -10.47 3.03
N TYR A 14 8.86 -9.15 3.11
CA TYR A 14 9.26 -8.25 2.04
C TYR A 14 10.78 -8.18 1.92
N ASN A 15 11.47 -8.10 3.06
CA ASN A 15 12.93 -8.14 3.10
C ASN A 15 13.48 -9.48 2.61
N ILE A 16 12.87 -10.60 3.05
CA ILE A 16 13.24 -11.92 2.56
C ILE A 16 13.05 -12.02 1.06
N ARG A 17 11.91 -11.54 0.54
CA ARG A 17 11.63 -11.56 -0.90
C ARG A 17 12.60 -10.69 -1.68
N TYR A 18 12.94 -9.50 -1.17
CA TYR A 18 13.91 -8.61 -1.80
C TYR A 18 15.30 -9.25 -1.93
N ILE A 19 15.74 -9.93 -0.87
CA ILE A 19 17.05 -10.60 -0.82
C ILE A 19 17.07 -11.88 -1.66
N THR A 20 15.99 -12.67 -1.66
CA THR A 20 16.00 -14.04 -2.18
C THR A 20 15.16 -14.27 -3.42
N SER A 21 14.29 -13.33 -3.78
CA SER A 21 13.25 -13.48 -4.82
C SER A 21 12.36 -14.70 -4.62
N THR A 22 12.21 -15.21 -3.38
CA THR A 22 11.37 -16.36 -3.05
C THR A 22 10.08 -15.94 -2.37
N ASN A 23 9.00 -16.70 -2.63
CA ASN A 23 7.71 -16.50 -2.02
C ASN A 23 7.07 -17.82 -1.62
N ILE A 24 6.31 -17.84 -0.51
CA ILE A 24 5.49 -18.96 -0.05
C ILE A 24 4.03 -18.55 0.15
N GLY A 25 3.62 -17.47 -0.51
CA GLY A 25 2.26 -16.94 -0.48
C GLY A 25 1.79 -16.59 0.92
N GLU A 26 0.56 -16.96 1.25
CA GLU A 26 -0.10 -16.68 2.53
C GLU A 26 0.72 -17.11 3.77
N TRP A 27 1.56 -18.15 3.65
CA TRP A 27 2.40 -18.61 4.73
C TRP A 27 3.55 -17.65 5.09
N ALA A 28 3.91 -16.73 4.20
CA ALA A 28 4.86 -15.67 4.50
C ALA A 28 4.21 -14.51 5.25
N ARG A 29 2.92 -14.23 4.96
CA ARG A 29 2.19 -13.12 5.58
C ARG A 29 1.94 -13.42 7.06
N ASP A 30 2.23 -12.47 7.91
CA ASP A 30 1.90 -12.44 9.34
C ASP A 30 2.37 -13.62 10.20
N LYS A 31 3.04 -14.62 9.64
CA LYS A 31 3.38 -15.85 10.38
C LYS A 31 4.80 -15.90 10.92
N LEU A 32 5.70 -15.02 10.41
CA LEU A 32 7.14 -15.06 10.72
C LEU A 32 7.70 -16.48 10.67
N SER A 33 7.21 -17.29 9.71
CA SER A 33 7.47 -18.73 9.64
C SER A 33 8.85 -19.06 9.09
N ARG A 34 9.46 -18.13 8.37
CA ARG A 34 10.72 -18.27 7.66
C ARG A 34 11.70 -17.18 8.10
N PHE A 35 12.97 -17.39 7.85
CA PHE A 35 14.00 -16.38 8.09
C PHE A 35 15.16 -16.54 7.11
N CYS A 36 15.84 -15.44 6.83
CA CYS A 36 16.94 -15.36 5.90
C CYS A 36 18.13 -14.69 6.55
N LEU A 37 19.32 -15.25 6.39
CA LEU A 37 20.58 -14.60 6.72
C LEU A 37 21.28 -14.22 5.41
N LEU A 38 21.58 -12.94 5.22
CA LEU A 38 22.48 -12.44 4.19
C LEU A 38 23.81 -12.08 4.87
N PRO A 39 24.83 -12.96 4.83
CA PRO A 39 26.13 -12.67 5.40
C PRO A 39 26.85 -11.61 4.57
N ARG A 40 27.65 -10.76 5.20
CA ARG A 40 28.47 -9.79 4.46
C ARG A 40 29.45 -10.50 3.52
N GLY A 41 29.38 -10.15 2.22
CA GLY A 41 30.26 -10.68 1.19
C GLY A 41 29.96 -12.12 0.76
N ASP A 42 28.79 -12.67 1.10
CA ASP A 42 28.35 -13.99 0.66
C ASP A 42 26.87 -13.96 0.23
N GLU A 43 26.40 -15.03 -0.39
CA GLU A 43 25.04 -15.23 -0.86
C GLU A 43 24.07 -15.53 0.30
N PRO A 44 22.77 -15.23 0.14
CA PRO A 44 21.78 -15.45 1.19
C PRO A 44 21.60 -16.94 1.54
N ILE A 45 21.24 -17.19 2.79
CA ILE A 45 20.86 -18.50 3.29
C ILE A 45 19.47 -18.38 3.88
N MET A 46 18.54 -19.23 3.45
CA MET A 46 17.16 -19.18 3.85
C MET A 46 16.75 -20.45 4.60
N TRP A 47 15.94 -20.27 5.64
CA TRP A 47 15.27 -21.37 6.34
C TRP A 47 13.76 -21.23 6.19
N ASP A 48 13.16 -22.32 5.75
CA ASP A 48 11.74 -22.42 5.43
C ASP A 48 11.14 -23.72 5.94
N PHE A 49 9.84 -23.91 5.84
CA PHE A 49 9.24 -25.24 6.02
C PHE A 49 9.98 -26.27 5.17
N GLY A 50 10.13 -27.48 5.66
CA GLY A 50 10.89 -28.52 4.96
C GLY A 50 10.42 -28.75 3.52
N SER A 51 9.11 -28.73 3.26
CA SER A 51 8.55 -28.84 1.91
C SER A 51 8.86 -27.63 1.04
N ALA A 52 8.73 -26.40 1.57
CA ALA A 52 9.06 -25.18 0.86
C ALA A 52 10.58 -25.07 0.60
N ALA A 53 11.41 -25.40 1.58
CA ALA A 53 12.86 -25.45 1.40
C ALA A 53 13.26 -26.42 0.28
N LYS A 54 12.64 -27.60 0.24
CA LYS A 54 12.87 -28.59 -0.83
C LYS A 54 12.41 -28.08 -2.19
N HIS A 55 11.29 -27.38 -2.23
CA HIS A 55 10.78 -26.76 -3.45
C HIS A 55 11.76 -25.69 -3.98
N HIS A 56 12.21 -24.79 -3.11
CA HIS A 56 13.16 -23.74 -3.48
C HIS A 56 14.50 -24.33 -3.94
N GLU A 57 14.98 -25.38 -3.31
CA GLU A 57 16.19 -26.10 -3.76
C GLU A 57 16.08 -26.60 -5.20
N LEU A 58 14.88 -27.04 -5.60
CA LEU A 58 14.62 -27.58 -6.94
C LEU A 58 14.32 -26.50 -8.00
N TYR A 59 13.60 -25.45 -7.61
CA TYR A 59 12.99 -24.51 -8.57
C TYR A 59 13.49 -23.06 -8.46
N CYS A 60 14.37 -22.76 -7.48
CA CYS A 60 14.99 -21.44 -7.34
C CYS A 60 16.52 -21.54 -7.52
N PRO A 61 17.01 -21.84 -8.74
CA PRO A 61 18.43 -22.09 -8.99
C PRO A 61 19.34 -20.91 -8.66
N TRP A 62 18.82 -19.69 -8.65
CA TRP A 62 19.56 -18.48 -8.26
C TRP A 62 19.98 -18.46 -6.79
N MET A 63 19.31 -19.25 -5.92
CA MET A 63 19.70 -19.37 -4.51
C MET A 63 20.97 -20.20 -4.31
N GLY A 64 21.36 -21.01 -5.31
CA GLY A 64 22.48 -21.93 -5.20
C GLY A 64 22.20 -23.15 -4.32
N GLY A 65 22.98 -24.20 -4.53
CA GLY A 65 22.81 -25.48 -3.82
C GLY A 65 23.09 -25.36 -2.32
N GLY A 66 22.21 -25.95 -1.48
CA GLY A 66 22.36 -26.00 -0.03
C GLY A 66 22.04 -24.68 0.70
N ARG A 67 21.55 -23.66 -0.03
CA ARG A 67 21.17 -22.36 0.55
C ARG A 67 19.71 -22.31 1.02
N SER A 68 18.84 -23.15 0.49
CA SER A 68 17.46 -23.33 0.95
C SER A 68 17.41 -24.49 1.93
N ARG A 69 17.13 -24.22 3.20
CA ARG A 69 17.23 -25.19 4.29
C ARG A 69 15.93 -25.30 5.06
N ALA A 70 15.69 -26.46 5.66
CA ALA A 70 14.56 -26.65 6.57
C ALA A 70 14.80 -25.95 7.91
N GLY A 71 13.80 -25.19 8.36
CA GLY A 71 13.79 -24.51 9.64
C GLY A 71 12.55 -23.65 9.81
N ILE A 72 12.14 -23.44 11.03
CA ILE A 72 11.01 -22.56 11.38
C ILE A 72 11.36 -21.71 12.60
N SER A 73 10.71 -20.55 12.72
CA SER A 73 10.70 -19.68 13.89
C SER A 73 9.72 -20.17 14.96
N LEU A 74 9.26 -19.28 15.82
CA LEU A 74 8.19 -19.55 16.81
C LEU A 74 6.78 -19.33 16.26
N LEU A 75 6.61 -18.97 14.97
CA LEU A 75 5.33 -18.76 14.30
C LEU A 75 4.43 -17.77 15.07
N ARG A 76 4.97 -16.61 15.46
CA ARG A 76 4.30 -15.60 16.29
C ARG A 76 3.80 -16.16 17.65
N GLY A 77 4.60 -17.02 18.26
CA GLY A 77 4.28 -17.62 19.55
C GLY A 77 3.35 -18.83 19.50
N ALA A 78 2.96 -19.29 18.30
CA ALA A 78 2.20 -20.54 18.17
C ALA A 78 3.01 -21.75 18.60
N VAL A 79 4.34 -21.67 18.52
CA VAL A 79 5.27 -22.64 19.10
C VAL A 79 5.81 -22.06 20.40
N ALA A 80 5.53 -22.73 21.50
CA ALA A 80 5.98 -22.27 22.84
C ALA A 80 7.51 -22.22 22.92
N PRO A 81 8.09 -21.22 23.62
CA PRO A 81 9.56 -21.08 23.77
C PRO A 81 10.24 -22.33 24.31
N GLU A 82 9.58 -23.07 25.21
CA GLU A 82 10.07 -24.32 25.82
C GLU A 82 10.34 -25.44 24.81
N ALA A 83 9.80 -25.31 23.59
CA ALA A 83 10.11 -26.25 22.49
C ALA A 83 11.54 -26.09 21.95
N GLY A 84 12.31 -25.10 22.44
CA GLY A 84 13.72 -24.89 22.07
C GLY A 84 13.95 -24.40 20.64
N ARG A 85 12.91 -23.87 19.96
CA ARG A 85 13.05 -23.39 18.57
C ARG A 85 13.81 -22.08 18.50
N ALA A 86 13.69 -21.22 19.49
CA ALA A 86 14.45 -19.96 19.55
C ALA A 86 15.97 -20.23 19.60
N GLU A 87 16.39 -21.14 20.48
CA GLU A 87 17.78 -21.55 20.61
C GLU A 87 18.29 -22.26 19.37
N ASP A 88 17.41 -23.04 18.68
CA ASP A 88 17.76 -23.69 17.42
C ASP A 88 18.03 -22.66 16.31
N VAL A 89 17.19 -21.63 16.19
CA VAL A 89 17.41 -20.51 15.25
C VAL A 89 18.74 -19.82 15.56
N ALA A 90 18.97 -19.44 16.83
CA ALA A 90 20.18 -18.73 17.25
C ALA A 90 21.46 -19.54 16.94
N ARG A 91 21.46 -20.84 17.25
CA ARG A 91 22.61 -21.75 16.94
C ARG A 91 22.85 -21.88 15.43
N LYS A 92 21.79 -21.97 14.61
CA LYS A 92 21.92 -21.98 13.15
C LYS A 92 22.59 -20.71 12.64
N ILE A 93 22.14 -19.55 13.09
CA ILE A 93 22.71 -18.25 12.71
C ILE A 93 24.16 -18.15 13.17
N LYS A 94 24.45 -18.47 14.42
CA LYS A 94 25.83 -18.44 14.97
C LYS A 94 26.78 -19.26 14.13
N ARG A 95 26.41 -20.49 13.84
CA ARG A 95 27.23 -21.42 13.03
C ARG A 95 27.57 -20.81 11.66
N GLU A 96 26.59 -20.18 10.98
CA GLU A 96 26.83 -19.56 9.67
C GLU A 96 27.78 -18.36 9.78
N LEU A 97 27.66 -17.56 10.84
CA LEU A 97 28.55 -16.42 11.09
C LEU A 97 29.96 -16.88 11.44
N GLU A 98 30.10 -17.93 12.27
CA GLU A 98 31.41 -18.50 12.65
C GLU A 98 32.16 -19.06 11.44
N MET A 99 31.49 -19.83 10.58
CA MET A 99 32.10 -20.38 9.37
C MET A 99 32.66 -19.31 8.41
N ARG A 100 32.16 -18.06 8.53
CA ARG A 100 32.58 -16.92 7.68
C ARG A 100 33.48 -15.93 8.42
N GLY A 101 33.82 -16.20 9.67
CA GLY A 101 34.61 -15.27 10.49
C GLY A 101 33.89 -13.99 10.90
N LEU A 102 32.53 -14.00 10.84
CA LEU A 102 31.68 -12.84 11.08
C LEU A 102 31.03 -12.83 12.50
N ALA A 103 31.29 -13.82 13.32
CA ALA A 103 30.63 -14.01 14.61
C ALA A 103 30.85 -12.87 15.62
N LYS A 104 31.86 -12.02 15.42
CA LYS A 104 32.15 -10.86 16.30
C LYS A 104 31.56 -9.57 15.80
N ALA A 105 31.09 -9.52 14.55
CA ALA A 105 30.47 -8.33 13.98
C ALA A 105 29.00 -8.24 14.40
N PRO A 106 28.44 -7.03 14.57
CA PRO A 106 27.01 -6.88 14.87
C PRO A 106 26.17 -7.40 13.71
N LEU A 107 25.01 -7.97 14.03
CA LEU A 107 24.05 -8.50 13.07
C LEU A 107 22.86 -7.53 12.94
N GLY A 108 22.60 -7.03 11.74
CA GLY A 108 21.39 -6.25 11.47
C GLY A 108 20.16 -7.17 11.49
N VAL A 109 19.16 -6.80 12.27
CA VAL A 109 17.92 -7.59 12.40
C VAL A 109 16.73 -6.70 12.06
N ASP A 110 15.79 -7.20 11.29
CA ASP A 110 14.56 -6.48 10.94
C ASP A 110 13.48 -6.66 12.04
N VAL A 111 12.42 -7.41 11.77
CA VAL A 111 11.43 -7.79 12.77
C VAL A 111 11.79 -9.13 13.39
N ILE A 112 11.66 -9.27 14.71
CA ILE A 112 12.05 -10.50 15.40
C ILE A 112 11.16 -10.77 16.64
N GLU A 113 10.89 -12.03 16.91
CA GLU A 113 10.23 -12.46 18.14
C GLU A 113 11.21 -12.35 19.32
N LEU A 114 10.78 -11.75 20.44
CA LEU A 114 11.61 -11.52 21.61
C LEU A 114 12.39 -12.76 22.11
N PRO A 115 11.80 -13.98 22.19
CA PRO A 115 12.55 -15.17 22.60
C PRO A 115 13.72 -15.51 21.67
N ILE A 116 13.56 -15.28 20.35
CA ILE A 116 14.64 -15.50 19.38
C ILE A 116 15.74 -14.45 19.59
N TYR A 117 15.38 -13.18 19.82
CA TYR A 117 16.35 -12.14 20.13
C TYR A 117 17.15 -12.45 21.40
N ALA A 118 16.48 -12.87 22.46
CA ALA A 118 17.14 -13.29 23.70
C ALA A 118 18.07 -14.51 23.48
N ALA A 119 17.68 -15.45 22.62
CA ALA A 119 18.53 -16.60 22.27
C ALA A 119 19.77 -16.17 21.48
N LEU A 120 19.66 -15.20 20.55
CA LEU A 120 20.82 -14.62 19.86
C LEU A 120 21.80 -13.97 20.84
N GLN A 121 21.28 -13.22 21.81
CA GLN A 121 22.12 -12.59 22.86
C GLN A 121 22.85 -13.65 23.71
N LYS A 122 22.18 -14.75 24.11
CA LYS A 122 22.81 -15.86 24.82
C LYS A 122 23.93 -16.53 24.04
N GLU A 123 23.79 -16.56 22.71
CA GLU A 123 24.82 -17.07 21.80
C GLU A 123 25.94 -16.03 21.52
N GLY A 124 25.89 -14.85 22.11
CA GLY A 124 26.89 -13.79 21.98
C GLY A 124 26.77 -12.98 20.68
N ILE A 125 25.63 -13.04 20.00
CA ILE A 125 25.35 -12.28 18.78
C ILE A 125 24.76 -10.93 19.18
N ALA A 126 25.41 -9.83 18.81
CA ALA A 126 24.92 -8.47 19.02
C ALA A 126 23.95 -8.11 17.88
N GLY A 127 22.64 -8.07 18.16
CA GLY A 127 21.63 -7.59 17.22
C GLY A 127 21.49 -6.07 17.27
N VAL A 128 21.44 -5.43 16.09
CA VAL A 128 21.18 -4.01 15.89
C VAL A 128 20.06 -3.83 14.87
N ASP A 129 19.50 -2.62 14.73
CA ASP A 129 18.46 -2.32 13.74
C ASP A 129 18.99 -2.54 12.31
N GLY A 130 18.43 -3.52 11.63
CA GLY A 130 18.66 -3.82 10.21
C GLY A 130 17.52 -3.34 9.30
N GLN A 131 16.36 -2.97 9.90
CA GLN A 131 15.18 -2.57 9.13
C GLN A 131 15.42 -1.27 8.37
N GLN A 132 16.10 -0.29 8.98
CA GLN A 132 16.42 0.96 8.31
C GLN A 132 17.33 0.76 7.09
N LEU A 133 18.27 -0.19 7.16
CA LEU A 133 19.12 -0.52 6.02
C LEU A 133 18.32 -1.16 4.88
N MET A 134 17.38 -2.05 5.22
CA MET A 134 16.49 -2.66 4.23
C MET A 134 15.54 -1.64 3.60
N GLN A 135 14.99 -0.73 4.37
CA GLN A 135 14.18 0.37 3.86
C GLN A 135 14.99 1.26 2.91
N ALA A 136 16.22 1.62 3.28
CA ALA A 136 17.11 2.42 2.44
C ALA A 136 17.46 1.69 1.12
N ALA A 137 17.68 0.36 1.18
CA ALA A 137 18.00 -0.43 -0.01
C ALA A 137 16.84 -0.50 -1.01
N ARG A 138 15.58 -0.50 -0.53
CA ARG A 138 14.38 -0.58 -1.36
C ARG A 138 13.84 0.79 -1.81
N ARG A 139 14.34 1.89 -1.25
CA ARG A 139 13.82 3.24 -1.47
C ARG A 139 13.92 3.69 -2.91
N ILE A 140 15.07 3.45 -3.56
CA ILE A 140 15.32 3.77 -4.97
C ILE A 140 15.08 2.51 -5.81
N LYS A 141 14.11 2.57 -6.70
CA LYS A 141 13.69 1.45 -7.54
C LYS A 141 14.56 1.33 -8.78
N THR A 142 14.92 0.10 -9.11
CA THR A 142 15.56 -0.22 -10.39
C THR A 142 14.55 -0.09 -11.54
N PRO A 143 14.99 0.01 -12.80
CA PRO A 143 14.07 0.01 -13.95
C PRO A 143 13.12 -1.18 -13.99
N ASP A 144 13.58 -2.38 -13.61
CA ASP A 144 12.75 -3.59 -13.61
C ASP A 144 11.67 -3.51 -12.51
N GLU A 145 12.00 -3.00 -11.32
CA GLU A 145 11.02 -2.76 -10.24
C GLU A 145 9.96 -1.73 -10.66
N ILE A 146 10.36 -0.67 -11.37
CA ILE A 146 9.45 0.34 -11.91
C ILE A 146 8.46 -0.28 -12.91
N VAL A 147 8.91 -1.19 -13.78
CA VAL A 147 8.03 -1.91 -14.71
C VAL A 147 6.99 -2.73 -13.96
N LEU A 148 7.38 -3.41 -12.89
CA LEU A 148 6.46 -4.21 -12.06
C LEU A 148 5.45 -3.34 -11.31
N LEU A 149 5.88 -2.21 -10.75
CA LEU A 149 4.99 -1.23 -10.10
C LEU A 149 3.99 -0.61 -11.08
N ASN A 150 4.45 -0.19 -12.26
CA ASN A 150 3.56 0.28 -13.32
C ASN A 150 2.53 -0.78 -13.72
N THR A 151 2.95 -2.04 -13.84
CA THR A 151 2.05 -3.15 -14.18
C THR A 151 1.01 -3.35 -13.07
N ALA A 152 1.43 -3.36 -11.80
CA ALA A 152 0.52 -3.48 -10.67
C ALA A 152 -0.51 -2.33 -10.66
N ALA A 153 -0.07 -1.08 -10.81
CA ALA A 153 -0.95 0.09 -10.86
C ALA A 153 -1.97 0.00 -12.01
N MET A 154 -1.52 -0.34 -13.23
CA MET A 154 -2.39 -0.50 -14.40
C MET A 154 -3.42 -1.62 -14.25
N MET A 155 -3.09 -2.69 -13.51
CA MET A 155 -4.06 -3.77 -13.26
C MET A 155 -5.27 -3.31 -12.46
N VAL A 156 -5.16 -2.27 -11.65
CA VAL A 156 -6.24 -1.74 -10.81
C VAL A 156 -7.28 -0.94 -11.62
N ASP A 157 -6.93 -0.47 -12.81
CA ASP A 157 -7.90 0.22 -13.69
C ASP A 157 -9.11 -0.67 -14.03
N ALA A 158 -8.89 -1.97 -14.24
CA ALA A 158 -9.96 -2.91 -14.60
C ALA A 158 -10.96 -3.16 -13.44
N PRO A 159 -10.56 -3.41 -12.18
CA PRO A 159 -11.52 -3.44 -11.09
C PRO A 159 -12.23 -2.09 -10.90
N TYR A 160 -11.58 -0.94 -11.00
CA TYR A 160 -12.27 0.35 -10.89
C TYR A 160 -13.35 0.53 -11.95
N GLU A 161 -13.08 0.18 -13.19
CA GLU A 161 -14.09 0.21 -14.25
C GLU A 161 -15.28 -0.72 -13.95
N LYS A 162 -15.02 -1.93 -13.44
CA LYS A 162 -16.08 -2.87 -13.05
C LYS A 162 -16.85 -2.38 -11.82
N LEU A 163 -16.15 -1.81 -10.83
CA LEU A 163 -16.78 -1.20 -9.66
C LEU A 163 -17.71 -0.05 -10.07
N TYR A 164 -17.24 0.85 -10.92
CA TYR A 164 -18.03 1.96 -11.42
C TYR A 164 -19.33 1.48 -12.11
N ARG A 165 -19.25 0.44 -12.94
CA ARG A 165 -20.42 -0.13 -13.63
C ARG A 165 -21.36 -0.91 -12.72
N ALA A 166 -20.84 -1.58 -11.71
CA ALA A 166 -21.63 -2.39 -10.78
C ALA A 166 -22.25 -1.56 -9.64
N MET A 167 -21.66 -0.42 -9.31
CA MET A 167 -22.05 0.44 -8.21
C MET A 167 -23.43 1.04 -8.45
N ARG A 168 -24.37 0.74 -7.57
CA ARG A 168 -25.74 1.25 -7.60
C ARG A 168 -26.37 1.11 -6.20
N PRO A 169 -27.46 1.82 -5.90
CA PRO A 169 -28.23 1.57 -4.68
C PRO A 169 -28.63 0.09 -4.56
N GLY A 170 -28.51 -0.46 -3.36
CA GLY A 170 -28.84 -1.85 -3.03
C GLY A 170 -27.67 -2.83 -3.05
N VAL A 171 -26.52 -2.46 -3.64
CA VAL A 171 -25.29 -3.28 -3.59
C VAL A 171 -24.58 -3.05 -2.25
N ARG A 172 -23.86 -4.04 -1.75
CA ARG A 172 -23.12 -3.96 -0.48
C ARG A 172 -21.65 -3.64 -0.70
N GLU A 173 -20.99 -3.04 0.30
CA GLU A 173 -19.56 -2.80 0.27
C GLU A 173 -18.77 -4.09 0.02
N ASN A 174 -19.09 -5.18 0.73
CA ASN A 174 -18.40 -6.48 0.58
C ASN A 174 -18.62 -7.14 -0.80
N GLU A 175 -19.75 -6.87 -1.48
CA GLU A 175 -19.97 -7.35 -2.86
C GLU A 175 -19.02 -6.63 -3.83
N MET A 176 -18.76 -5.33 -3.60
CA MET A 176 -17.81 -4.55 -4.38
C MET A 176 -16.37 -5.06 -4.13
N VAL A 177 -16.02 -5.38 -2.89
CA VAL A 177 -14.72 -6.00 -2.54
C VAL A 177 -14.53 -7.33 -3.28
N ALA A 178 -15.56 -8.19 -3.27
CA ALA A 178 -15.50 -9.47 -3.98
C ALA A 178 -15.30 -9.30 -5.48
N LEU A 179 -15.96 -8.31 -6.09
CA LEU A 179 -15.81 -7.99 -7.51
C LEU A 179 -14.39 -7.51 -7.86
N ALA A 180 -13.82 -6.63 -7.02
CA ALA A 180 -12.45 -6.14 -7.20
C ALA A 180 -11.44 -7.29 -7.09
N ALA A 181 -11.53 -8.08 -6.03
CA ALA A 181 -10.63 -9.21 -5.77
C ALA A 181 -10.72 -10.26 -6.89
N HIS A 182 -11.94 -10.66 -7.29
CA HIS A 182 -12.13 -11.59 -8.41
C HIS A 182 -11.48 -11.07 -9.69
N THR A 183 -11.63 -9.78 -9.98
CA THR A 183 -11.06 -9.18 -11.19
C THR A 183 -9.54 -9.26 -11.17
N LEU A 184 -8.90 -8.85 -10.08
CA LEU A 184 -7.45 -8.85 -9.94
C LEU A 184 -6.86 -10.26 -10.03
N TYR A 185 -7.40 -11.23 -9.31
CA TYR A 185 -6.93 -12.62 -9.39
C TYR A 185 -7.12 -13.20 -10.79
N SER A 186 -8.20 -12.86 -11.49
CA SER A 186 -8.42 -13.30 -12.87
C SER A 186 -7.42 -12.70 -13.86
N MET A 187 -6.78 -11.57 -13.52
CA MET A 187 -5.74 -10.91 -14.32
C MET A 187 -4.32 -11.36 -13.95
N GLY A 188 -4.15 -12.21 -12.93
CA GLY A 188 -2.85 -12.69 -12.49
C GLY A 188 -2.24 -11.93 -11.33
N SER A 189 -3.04 -11.19 -10.55
CA SER A 189 -2.60 -10.68 -9.24
C SER A 189 -2.11 -11.82 -8.38
N GLU A 190 -0.99 -11.64 -7.73
CA GLU A 190 -0.42 -12.64 -6.83
C GLU A 190 -1.14 -12.65 -5.49
N ASP A 191 -1.55 -11.48 -5.04
CA ASP A 191 -2.27 -11.28 -3.78
C ASP A 191 -3.11 -10.00 -3.83
N VAL A 192 -4.35 -10.09 -3.34
CA VAL A 192 -5.19 -8.92 -3.06
C VAL A 192 -5.15 -8.71 -1.56
N GLU A 193 -4.26 -7.82 -1.12
CA GLU A 193 -3.96 -7.60 0.29
C GLU A 193 -5.11 -6.94 1.03
N GLY A 194 -5.82 -6.02 0.35
CA GLY A 194 -6.99 -5.38 0.89
C GLY A 194 -7.76 -4.57 -0.15
N VAL A 195 -9.04 -4.40 0.11
CA VAL A 195 -9.87 -3.42 -0.58
C VAL A 195 -10.63 -2.64 0.49
N ASN A 196 -10.21 -1.41 0.79
CA ASN A 196 -10.95 -0.51 1.66
C ASN A 196 -12.15 0.01 0.87
N ALA A 197 -13.32 -0.59 1.07
CA ALA A 197 -14.56 -0.20 0.40
C ALA A 197 -15.48 0.47 1.43
N ILE A 198 -15.66 1.76 1.31
CA ILE A 198 -16.30 2.59 2.34
C ILE A 198 -17.35 3.46 1.70
N ALA A 199 -18.57 3.47 2.25
CA ALA A 199 -19.67 4.24 1.70
C ALA A 199 -20.52 4.93 2.79
N GLY A 200 -21.17 6.03 2.38
CA GLY A 200 -22.09 6.78 3.20
C GLY A 200 -21.42 7.44 4.39
N GLU A 201 -22.09 7.37 5.55
CA GLU A 201 -21.66 7.95 6.82
C GLU A 201 -20.33 7.41 7.34
N ARG A 202 -19.83 6.31 6.79
CA ARG A 202 -18.54 5.74 7.13
C ARG A 202 -17.37 6.44 6.41
N CYS A 203 -17.65 7.31 5.45
CA CYS A 203 -16.61 8.07 4.74
C CYS A 203 -15.96 9.15 5.62
N SER A 204 -16.60 9.59 6.71
CA SER A 204 -16.05 10.60 7.62
C SER A 204 -16.44 10.30 9.08
N PRO A 205 -15.44 9.95 9.93
CA PRO A 205 -14.04 9.63 9.66
C PRO A 205 -13.87 8.26 8.98
N HIS A 206 -12.72 8.07 8.35
CA HIS A 206 -12.41 6.89 7.55
C HIS A 206 -11.99 5.67 8.40
N PRO A 207 -12.68 4.50 8.34
CA PRO A 207 -12.39 3.34 9.20
C PRO A 207 -11.37 2.35 8.63
N HIS A 208 -10.84 2.53 7.42
CA HIS A 208 -9.90 1.64 6.72
C HIS A 208 -10.36 0.17 6.60
N ILE A 209 -11.67 -0.07 6.57
CA ILE A 209 -12.24 -1.42 6.45
C ILE A 209 -13.63 -1.37 5.83
N PHE A 210 -13.95 -2.33 4.98
CA PHE A 210 -15.28 -2.53 4.44
C PHE A 210 -16.24 -3.18 5.46
N SER A 211 -17.54 -3.14 5.15
CA SER A 211 -18.58 -3.81 5.91
C SER A 211 -19.62 -4.46 4.98
N ASP A 212 -20.74 -4.89 5.53
CA ASP A 212 -21.91 -5.35 4.78
C ASP A 212 -22.93 -4.23 4.52
N ARG A 213 -22.55 -2.96 4.73
CA ARG A 213 -23.41 -1.80 4.49
C ARG A 213 -23.90 -1.77 3.05
N VAL A 214 -25.19 -1.51 2.90
CA VAL A 214 -25.86 -1.33 1.61
C VAL A 214 -25.65 0.10 1.11
N LEU A 215 -25.22 0.28 -0.13
CA LEU A 215 -25.11 1.56 -0.80
C LEU A 215 -26.50 2.17 -1.03
N ARG A 216 -26.65 3.47 -0.75
CA ARG A 216 -27.89 4.23 -0.88
C ARG A 216 -27.75 5.34 -1.90
N PRO A 217 -28.86 5.85 -2.48
CA PRO A 217 -28.80 7.02 -3.34
C PRO A 217 -28.21 8.23 -2.60
N GLY A 218 -27.26 8.92 -3.21
CA GLY A 218 -26.58 10.06 -2.64
C GLY A 218 -25.44 9.74 -1.70
N ASP A 219 -25.08 8.46 -1.52
CA ASP A 219 -23.89 8.12 -0.73
C ASP A 219 -22.60 8.58 -1.43
N PRO A 220 -21.63 9.15 -0.69
CA PRO A 220 -20.24 9.09 -1.09
C PRO A 220 -19.77 7.64 -1.02
N ALA A 221 -18.84 7.26 -1.87
CA ALA A 221 -18.16 5.97 -1.78
C ALA A 221 -16.73 6.12 -2.27
N TYR A 222 -15.77 5.59 -1.53
CA TYR A 222 -14.41 5.50 -2.02
C TYR A 222 -13.81 4.12 -1.75
N TYR A 223 -12.92 3.77 -2.62
CA TYR A 223 -12.25 2.48 -2.59
C TYR A 223 -10.75 2.71 -2.67
N ASP A 224 -10.01 1.94 -1.87
CA ASP A 224 -8.58 1.77 -1.98
C ASP A 224 -8.33 0.31 -2.34
N ILE A 225 -7.63 0.08 -3.42
CA ILE A 225 -7.35 -1.27 -3.90
C ILE A 225 -5.86 -1.54 -3.75
N ILE A 226 -5.55 -2.46 -2.84
CA ILE A 226 -4.19 -2.88 -2.53
C ILE A 226 -3.98 -4.29 -3.04
N HIS A 227 -3.09 -4.45 -4.02
CA HIS A 227 -2.73 -5.77 -4.53
C HIS A 227 -1.26 -5.84 -4.92
N SER A 228 -0.77 -7.04 -5.24
CA SER A 228 0.58 -7.24 -5.73
C SER A 228 0.62 -7.98 -7.05
N TYR A 229 1.56 -7.56 -7.90
CA TYR A 229 1.96 -8.27 -9.10
C TYR A 229 3.45 -8.62 -9.00
N MET A 230 3.77 -9.90 -9.04
CA MET A 230 5.13 -10.42 -8.84
C MET A 230 5.83 -9.84 -7.59
N GLY A 231 5.06 -9.56 -6.53
CA GLY A 231 5.50 -9.04 -5.25
C GLY A 231 5.43 -7.53 -5.10
N TYR A 232 5.44 -6.78 -6.19
CA TYR A 232 5.36 -5.33 -6.15
C TYR A 232 3.92 -4.88 -6.01
N ARG A 233 3.70 -3.95 -5.08
CA ARG A 233 2.38 -3.49 -4.66
C ARG A 233 1.99 -2.20 -5.33
N THR A 234 0.71 -1.99 -5.41
CA THR A 234 0.08 -0.70 -5.67
C THR A 234 -1.01 -0.48 -4.62
N CYS A 235 -1.26 0.77 -4.31
CA CYS A 235 -2.41 1.20 -3.54
C CYS A 235 -2.86 2.57 -4.02
N TYR A 236 -4.14 2.73 -4.36
CA TYR A 236 -4.65 4.07 -4.59
C TYR A 236 -6.17 4.16 -4.44
N TYR A 237 -6.60 5.32 -3.94
CA TYR A 237 -7.99 5.65 -3.71
C TYR A 237 -8.65 6.30 -4.93
N ARG A 238 -9.92 5.91 -5.16
CA ARG A 238 -10.85 6.62 -6.01
C ARG A 238 -12.17 6.84 -5.30
N SER A 239 -12.69 8.08 -5.41
CA SER A 239 -14.00 8.46 -4.83
C SER A 239 -15.08 8.51 -5.90
N PHE A 240 -16.27 8.11 -5.49
CA PHE A 240 -17.49 8.07 -6.30
C PHE A 240 -18.67 8.64 -5.50
N ALA A 241 -19.72 9.03 -6.22
CA ALA A 241 -21.04 9.26 -5.65
C ALA A 241 -22.03 8.23 -6.20
N VAL A 242 -22.92 7.73 -5.37
CA VAL A 242 -23.90 6.69 -5.74
C VAL A 242 -25.21 7.35 -6.17
N GLY A 243 -25.55 7.24 -7.44
CA GLY A 243 -26.79 7.77 -8.01
C GLY A 243 -26.81 9.27 -8.23
N SER A 244 -26.29 10.07 -7.29
CA SER A 244 -26.19 11.52 -7.38
C SER A 244 -25.11 12.03 -6.44
N ALA A 245 -24.51 13.20 -6.76
CA ALA A 245 -23.56 13.89 -5.91
C ALA A 245 -24.20 15.17 -5.35
N SER A 246 -24.02 15.44 -4.05
CA SER A 246 -24.39 16.72 -3.46
C SER A 246 -23.34 17.78 -3.79
N PRO A 247 -23.69 19.08 -3.76
CA PRO A 247 -22.71 20.15 -3.87
C PRO A 247 -21.56 20.04 -2.85
N ALA A 248 -21.87 19.62 -1.62
CA ALA A 248 -20.88 19.44 -0.56
C ALA A 248 -19.85 18.35 -0.91
N MET A 249 -20.30 17.24 -1.50
CA MET A 249 -19.41 16.17 -1.98
C MET A 249 -18.52 16.64 -3.13
N VAL A 250 -19.08 17.39 -4.09
CA VAL A 250 -18.34 17.96 -5.23
C VAL A 250 -17.27 18.94 -4.73
N ASP A 251 -17.60 19.80 -3.77
CA ASP A 251 -16.66 20.76 -3.21
C ASP A 251 -15.55 20.06 -2.42
N ALA A 252 -15.88 19.04 -1.62
CA ALA A 252 -14.89 18.22 -0.91
C ALA A 252 -13.92 17.52 -1.90
N TYR A 253 -14.45 16.96 -2.99
CA TYR A 253 -13.65 16.33 -4.02
C TYR A 253 -12.68 17.33 -4.69
N LYS A 254 -13.16 18.52 -5.03
CA LYS A 254 -12.32 19.59 -5.61
C LYS A 254 -11.18 19.97 -4.67
N ARG A 255 -11.46 20.12 -3.38
CA ARG A 255 -10.43 20.42 -2.37
C ARG A 255 -9.39 19.30 -2.28
N CYS A 256 -9.86 18.05 -2.24
CA CYS A 256 -9.00 16.89 -2.27
C CYS A 256 -8.06 16.92 -3.49
N ARG A 257 -8.62 17.18 -4.67
CA ARG A 257 -7.87 17.24 -5.93
C ARG A 257 -6.87 18.40 -5.96
N GLU A 258 -7.27 19.59 -5.51
CA GLU A 258 -6.40 20.77 -5.45
C GLU A 258 -5.12 20.50 -4.63
N TYR A 259 -5.26 19.91 -3.44
CA TYR A 259 -4.09 19.57 -2.61
C TYR A 259 -3.22 18.48 -3.23
N LEU A 260 -3.83 17.50 -3.87
CA LEU A 260 -3.10 16.42 -4.55
C LEU A 260 -2.34 16.96 -5.76
N ASP A 261 -2.96 17.79 -6.60
CA ASP A 261 -2.33 18.43 -7.76
C ASP A 261 -1.11 19.26 -7.38
N VAL A 262 -1.22 20.03 -6.29
CA VAL A 262 -0.09 20.82 -5.77
C VAL A 262 1.04 19.89 -5.33
N ALA A 263 0.76 18.82 -4.58
CA ALA A 263 1.75 17.85 -4.13
C ALA A 263 2.44 17.16 -5.32
N ILE A 264 1.67 16.71 -6.32
CA ILE A 264 2.20 16.10 -7.54
C ILE A 264 3.09 17.08 -8.30
N ALA A 265 2.64 18.32 -8.51
CA ALA A 265 3.39 19.34 -9.23
C ALA A 265 4.74 19.69 -8.58
N MET A 266 4.84 19.51 -7.26
CA MET A 266 6.10 19.72 -6.52
C MET A 266 7.08 18.57 -6.68
N MET A 267 6.61 17.35 -7.03
CA MET A 267 7.44 16.14 -7.04
C MET A 267 8.58 16.22 -8.06
N LYS A 268 9.79 16.28 -7.56
CA LYS A 268 11.03 16.24 -8.35
C LYS A 268 12.22 15.94 -7.43
N PRO A 269 13.35 15.48 -7.96
CA PRO A 269 14.57 15.33 -7.17
C PRO A 269 15.01 16.63 -6.49
N GLY A 270 15.48 16.53 -5.25
CA GLY A 270 16.06 17.64 -4.48
C GLY A 270 15.11 18.38 -3.57
N ILE A 271 13.77 18.23 -3.72
CA ILE A 271 12.83 18.72 -2.68
C ILE A 271 12.83 17.76 -1.50
N THR A 272 12.20 18.16 -0.41
CA THR A 272 12.08 17.34 0.79
C THR A 272 10.64 16.93 1.07
N THR A 273 10.47 15.89 1.85
CA THR A 273 9.14 15.50 2.36
C THR A 273 8.48 16.62 3.19
N ALA A 274 9.28 17.49 3.83
CA ALA A 274 8.78 18.65 4.56
C ALA A 274 8.18 19.72 3.64
N ASP A 275 8.75 19.93 2.44
CA ASP A 275 8.23 20.88 1.47
C ASP A 275 6.79 20.52 1.08
N ILE A 276 6.53 19.24 0.79
CA ILE A 276 5.18 18.73 0.48
C ILE A 276 4.27 18.81 1.72
N ALA A 277 4.71 18.25 2.85
CA ALA A 277 3.92 18.19 4.06
C ALA A 277 3.48 19.59 4.56
N SER A 278 4.33 20.60 4.38
CA SER A 278 4.00 21.98 4.79
C SER A 278 2.87 22.62 3.98
N MET A 279 2.65 22.16 2.74
CA MET A 279 1.57 22.63 1.87
C MET A 279 0.22 22.03 2.20
N TRP A 280 0.19 20.90 2.91
CA TRP A 280 -1.04 20.26 3.31
C TRP A 280 -1.69 20.94 4.52
N PRO A 281 -3.04 20.88 4.62
CA PRO A 281 -3.78 21.50 5.71
C PRO A 281 -3.41 20.91 7.07
N ARG A 282 -3.63 21.68 8.12
CA ARG A 282 -3.39 21.24 9.50
C ARG A 282 -4.53 20.36 9.98
N ALA A 283 -4.26 19.54 10.97
CA ALA A 283 -5.23 18.64 11.60
C ALA A 283 -6.55 19.32 11.97
N GLN A 284 -6.47 20.55 12.49
CA GLN A 284 -7.63 21.35 12.91
C GLN A 284 -8.58 21.69 11.75
N GLU A 285 -8.08 21.77 10.52
CA GLU A 285 -8.90 22.01 9.32
C GLU A 285 -9.75 20.78 8.95
N PHE A 286 -9.33 19.59 9.42
CA PHE A 286 -10.10 18.36 9.33
C PHE A 286 -10.99 18.08 10.55
N GLY A 287 -10.97 18.97 11.57
CA GLY A 287 -11.68 18.77 12.83
C GLY A 287 -10.99 17.89 13.85
N PHE A 288 -9.68 17.64 13.70
CA PHE A 288 -8.88 16.84 14.62
C PHE A 288 -8.04 17.73 15.53
N PRO A 289 -7.69 17.27 16.76
CA PRO A 289 -6.95 18.09 17.73
C PRO A 289 -5.47 18.28 17.35
N ASP A 290 -4.84 17.29 16.74
CA ASP A 290 -3.42 17.26 16.42
C ASP A 290 -3.11 16.34 15.21
N GLU A 291 -1.88 16.37 14.75
CA GLU A 291 -1.44 15.64 13.55
C GLU A 291 -1.41 14.12 13.77
N GLU A 292 -1.28 13.63 15.00
CA GLU A 292 -1.34 12.20 15.31
C GLU A 292 -2.79 11.69 15.17
N ALA A 293 -3.77 12.45 15.62
CA ALA A 293 -5.19 12.09 15.55
C ALA A 293 -5.73 12.03 14.12
N CYS A 294 -5.14 12.75 13.17
CA CYS A 294 -5.53 12.72 11.75
C CYS A 294 -4.52 11.94 10.86
N PHE A 295 -3.51 11.31 11.45
CA PHE A 295 -2.52 10.56 10.68
C PHE A 295 -3.18 9.50 9.79
N GLY A 296 -2.73 9.43 8.54
CA GLY A 296 -3.29 8.52 7.53
C GLY A 296 -4.45 9.12 6.72
N LEU A 297 -4.84 10.38 6.95
CA LEU A 297 -5.85 11.06 6.11
C LEU A 297 -5.23 11.90 4.99
N GLN A 298 -4.14 12.59 5.28
CA GLN A 298 -3.40 13.40 4.31
C GLN A 298 -1.92 13.11 4.46
N TYR A 299 -1.37 12.28 3.60
CA TYR A 299 0.01 11.83 3.71
C TYR A 299 0.51 11.22 2.39
N GLY A 300 1.77 10.80 2.37
CA GLY A 300 2.32 10.01 1.29
C GLY A 300 3.33 9.01 1.85
N HIS A 301 3.58 7.97 1.09
CA HIS A 301 4.53 6.93 1.46
C HIS A 301 5.20 6.31 0.23
N GLY A 302 6.41 5.79 0.41
CA GLY A 302 7.03 4.97 -0.62
C GLY A 302 6.23 3.70 -0.86
N VAL A 303 6.24 3.21 -2.10
CA VAL A 303 5.60 1.97 -2.53
C VAL A 303 6.63 1.08 -3.21
N GLY A 304 6.54 -0.23 -2.98
CA GLY A 304 7.46 -1.21 -3.56
C GLY A 304 6.99 -2.64 -3.31
N LEU A 305 7.86 -3.46 -2.72
CA LEU A 305 7.47 -4.79 -2.22
C LEU A 305 6.51 -4.69 -1.03
N SER A 306 6.63 -3.64 -0.23
CA SER A 306 5.67 -3.29 0.81
C SER A 306 4.82 -2.11 0.34
N VAL A 307 3.57 -2.03 0.81
CA VAL A 307 2.71 -0.85 0.62
C VAL A 307 3.35 0.36 1.28
N TRP A 308 3.94 0.18 2.46
CA TRP A 308 4.58 1.26 3.21
C TRP A 308 6.09 1.12 3.20
N GLU A 309 6.75 1.94 2.41
CA GLU A 309 8.21 2.09 2.35
C GLU A 309 8.63 3.54 2.60
N GLN A 310 9.92 3.75 2.82
CA GLN A 310 10.46 5.12 2.86
C GLN A 310 10.39 5.79 1.48
N PRO A 311 10.15 7.13 1.46
CA PRO A 311 9.91 8.01 2.60
C PRO A 311 8.44 8.01 3.02
N VAL A 312 8.17 8.46 4.26
CA VAL A 312 6.83 8.89 4.69
C VAL A 312 6.76 10.40 4.57
N ILE A 313 5.67 10.91 3.97
CA ILE A 313 5.37 12.33 3.84
C ILE A 313 4.16 12.62 4.72
N SER A 314 4.33 13.36 5.80
CA SER A 314 3.23 13.77 6.68
C SER A 314 3.64 14.97 7.53
N ARG A 315 2.66 15.74 7.97
CA ARG A 315 2.91 16.85 8.91
C ARG A 315 3.39 16.36 10.28
N LEU A 316 3.02 15.11 10.65
CA LEU A 316 3.44 14.50 11.92
C LEU A 316 4.95 14.21 11.97
N VAL A 317 5.56 13.85 10.84
CA VAL A 317 6.93 13.32 10.82
C VAL A 317 7.87 14.21 10.00
N SER A 318 7.44 14.64 8.81
CA SER A 318 8.37 15.22 7.83
C SER A 318 8.84 16.62 8.17
N LEU A 319 8.06 17.39 8.95
CA LEU A 319 8.43 18.76 9.31
C LEU A 319 9.69 18.80 10.19
N ASP A 320 9.82 17.83 11.09
CA ASP A 320 10.97 17.71 12.01
C ASP A 320 12.07 16.78 11.46
N HIS A 321 11.69 15.82 10.61
CA HIS A 321 12.60 14.81 10.04
C HIS A 321 12.45 14.73 8.52
N PRO A 322 12.86 15.78 7.77
CA PRO A 322 12.73 15.81 6.31
C PRO A 322 13.64 14.77 5.65
N VAL A 323 13.11 14.12 4.61
CA VAL A 323 13.85 13.22 3.72
C VAL A 323 13.90 13.84 2.34
N THR A 324 15.08 13.86 1.71
CA THR A 324 15.23 14.35 0.34
C THR A 324 14.59 13.37 -0.64
N ILE A 325 13.80 13.89 -1.56
CA ILE A 325 13.23 13.15 -2.68
C ILE A 325 14.27 12.93 -3.74
N GLU A 326 14.42 11.70 -4.21
CA GLU A 326 15.43 11.28 -5.18
C GLU A 326 14.77 10.61 -6.38
N ALA A 327 15.42 10.69 -7.54
CA ALA A 327 14.97 9.96 -8.73
C ALA A 327 14.95 8.44 -8.47
N GLY A 328 13.96 7.74 -9.04
CA GLY A 328 13.74 6.32 -8.81
C GLY A 328 12.86 6.00 -7.60
N MET A 329 12.48 6.98 -6.78
CA MET A 329 11.44 6.77 -5.77
C MET A 329 10.07 6.64 -6.45
N VAL A 330 9.23 5.74 -5.94
CA VAL A 330 7.80 5.65 -6.25
C VAL A 330 7.04 5.93 -4.97
N ILE A 331 6.19 6.94 -5.01
CA ILE A 331 5.52 7.50 -3.83
C ILE A 331 4.03 7.59 -4.09
N ALA A 332 3.22 7.01 -3.22
CA ALA A 332 1.78 7.24 -3.14
C ALA A 332 1.54 8.56 -2.41
N LEU A 333 0.69 9.41 -2.97
CA LEU A 333 0.27 10.69 -2.39
C LEU A 333 -1.23 10.63 -2.18
N GLU A 334 -1.68 10.73 -0.93
CA GLU A 334 -3.06 10.61 -0.53
C GLU A 334 -3.60 11.91 0.05
N THR A 335 -4.81 12.29 -0.39
CA THR A 335 -5.51 13.45 0.11
C THR A 335 -6.92 13.09 0.57
N PHE A 336 -7.37 13.75 1.63
CA PHE A 336 -8.68 13.59 2.21
C PHE A 336 -9.29 14.97 2.49
N TRP A 337 -10.60 15.12 2.27
CA TRP A 337 -11.32 16.31 2.70
C TRP A 337 -12.73 15.96 3.19
N PRO A 338 -13.07 16.33 4.45
CA PRO A 338 -14.44 16.17 4.96
C PRO A 338 -15.35 17.20 4.28
N ALA A 339 -16.54 16.79 3.89
CA ALA A 339 -17.51 17.69 3.28
C ALA A 339 -18.24 18.55 4.33
N SER A 340 -18.78 19.67 3.90
CA SER A 340 -19.49 20.61 4.77
C SER A 340 -20.84 20.09 5.30
N ASP A 341 -21.31 18.95 4.80
CA ASP A 341 -22.53 18.29 5.29
C ASP A 341 -22.32 17.51 6.61
N GLY A 342 -21.06 17.36 7.07
CA GLY A 342 -20.69 16.75 8.33
C GLY A 342 -20.67 15.22 8.37
N TRP A 343 -20.90 14.54 7.24
CA TRP A 343 -20.90 13.08 7.18
C TRP A 343 -20.24 12.50 5.93
N SER A 344 -20.19 13.22 4.84
CA SER A 344 -19.51 12.77 3.63
C SER A 344 -18.06 13.27 3.57
N ALA A 345 -17.24 12.66 2.73
CA ALA A 345 -15.87 13.06 2.48
C ALA A 345 -15.43 12.60 1.09
N ALA A 346 -14.34 13.17 0.61
CA ALA A 346 -13.61 12.67 -0.55
C ALA A 346 -12.22 12.18 -0.14
N ARG A 347 -11.72 11.17 -0.87
CA ARG A 347 -10.35 10.67 -0.75
C ARG A 347 -9.83 10.29 -2.13
N ILE A 348 -8.65 10.78 -2.46
CA ILE A 348 -7.99 10.53 -3.76
C ILE A 348 -6.54 10.25 -3.49
N GLU A 349 -5.98 9.30 -4.24
CA GLU A 349 -4.58 8.93 -4.17
C GLU A 349 -4.01 8.72 -5.56
N GLU A 350 -2.78 9.13 -5.77
CA GLU A 350 -2.00 8.88 -6.98
C GLU A 350 -0.62 8.35 -6.62
N GLU A 351 -0.16 7.36 -7.36
CA GLU A 351 1.23 6.91 -7.30
C GLU A 351 2.09 7.68 -8.31
N VAL A 352 3.20 8.18 -7.83
CA VAL A 352 4.10 9.07 -8.56
C VAL A 352 5.50 8.49 -8.60
N LEU A 353 6.00 8.20 -9.80
CA LEU A 353 7.41 7.93 -10.05
C LEU A 353 8.18 9.24 -10.12
N VAL A 354 9.20 9.39 -9.30
CA VAL A 354 10.14 10.51 -9.38
C VAL A 354 11.18 10.21 -10.47
N THR A 355 11.19 11.02 -11.53
CA THR A 355 12.14 10.91 -12.65
C THR A 355 13.38 11.78 -12.40
N GLU A 356 14.38 11.70 -13.27
CA GLU A 356 15.61 12.52 -13.16
C GLU A 356 15.34 14.03 -13.15
N THR A 357 14.26 14.50 -13.79
CA THR A 357 13.99 15.94 -13.96
C THR A 357 12.61 16.38 -13.44
N GLY A 358 11.79 15.45 -12.92
CA GLY A 358 10.43 15.74 -12.50
C GLY A 358 9.73 14.51 -11.99
N HIS A 359 8.54 14.23 -12.51
CA HIS A 359 7.73 13.08 -12.09
C HIS A 359 6.86 12.53 -13.21
N GLU A 360 6.33 11.32 -12.98
CA GLU A 360 5.30 10.68 -13.81
C GLU A 360 4.24 10.05 -12.88
N VAL A 361 2.96 10.33 -13.12
CA VAL A 361 1.85 9.65 -12.43
C VAL A 361 1.60 8.31 -13.10
N ILE A 362 1.68 7.22 -12.35
CA ILE A 362 1.55 5.86 -12.87
C ILE A 362 0.16 5.24 -12.70
N THR A 363 -0.70 5.81 -11.87
CA THR A 363 -2.12 5.45 -11.74
C THR A 363 -2.93 6.09 -12.86
N ARG A 364 -3.85 5.34 -13.51
CA ARG A 364 -4.47 5.79 -14.76
C ARG A 364 -6.00 5.90 -14.70
N PHE A 365 -6.66 5.26 -13.73
CA PHE A 365 -8.11 5.41 -13.62
C PHE A 365 -8.47 6.88 -13.33
N PRO A 366 -9.45 7.47 -14.04
CA PRO A 366 -9.75 8.92 -13.96
C PRO A 366 -10.03 9.39 -12.53
N ALA A 367 -9.46 10.56 -12.18
CA ALA A 367 -9.63 11.21 -10.88
C ALA A 367 -9.73 12.75 -10.99
N GLU A 368 -9.94 13.29 -12.19
CA GLU A 368 -10.04 14.73 -12.42
C GLU A 368 -11.35 15.31 -11.86
N THR A 369 -12.41 14.49 -11.87
CA THR A 369 -13.74 14.87 -11.37
C THR A 369 -14.37 13.74 -10.58
N LEU A 370 -15.26 14.10 -9.63
CA LEU A 370 -16.04 13.10 -8.91
C LEU A 370 -16.98 12.36 -9.87
N LEU A 371 -16.79 11.05 -9.99
CA LEU A 371 -17.60 10.19 -10.84
C LEU A 371 -18.90 9.82 -10.11
N VAL A 372 -20.03 9.94 -10.80
CA VAL A 372 -21.35 9.51 -10.32
C VAL A 372 -21.70 8.17 -10.94
N ALA A 373 -21.73 7.12 -10.12
CA ALA A 373 -22.05 5.76 -10.53
C ALA A 373 -23.51 5.40 -10.24
N GLY A 374 -24.12 4.55 -11.04
CA GLY A 374 -25.47 4.07 -10.81
C GLY A 374 -26.54 5.15 -10.87
N ALA A 375 -26.31 6.23 -11.63
CA ALA A 375 -27.31 7.28 -11.82
C ALA A 375 -28.59 6.69 -12.40
N PRO A 376 -29.77 7.10 -11.90
CA PRO A 376 -31.03 6.60 -12.44
C PRO A 376 -31.18 7.03 -13.89
N TYR A 377 -31.86 6.19 -14.68
CA TYR A 377 -32.10 6.45 -16.09
C TYR A 377 -32.85 7.77 -16.36
N TRP A 378 -33.63 8.22 -15.37
CA TRP A 378 -34.31 9.51 -15.40
C TRP A 378 -34.22 10.20 -14.04
N THR A 379 -34.23 11.51 -14.06
CA THR A 379 -34.37 12.33 -12.87
C THR A 379 -35.82 12.35 -12.40
N GLY A 380 -36.13 12.85 -11.19
CA GLY A 380 -37.43 12.73 -10.53
C GLY A 380 -38.69 13.12 -11.32
N THR A 381 -38.55 13.66 -12.51
CA THR A 381 -39.64 14.00 -13.44
C THR A 381 -39.75 13.06 -14.65
N GLY A 382 -38.96 12.00 -14.70
CA GLY A 382 -39.03 10.94 -15.70
C GLY A 382 -38.26 11.15 -17.03
N PRO A 383 -38.44 10.26 -18.01
CA PRO A 383 -37.61 10.20 -19.20
C PRO A 383 -37.61 11.48 -20.06
N LEU A 384 -38.68 12.25 -20.03
CA LEU A 384 -38.79 13.46 -20.83
C LEU A 384 -37.81 14.57 -20.36
N ASN A 385 -37.48 14.62 -19.10
CA ASN A 385 -36.49 15.59 -18.61
C ASN A 385 -35.05 15.17 -18.93
N ALA A 386 -34.74 13.88 -18.92
CA ALA A 386 -33.47 13.39 -19.36
C ALA A 386 -33.20 13.71 -20.85
N ILE A 387 -34.22 13.60 -21.65
CA ILE A 387 -34.16 13.99 -23.08
C ILE A 387 -33.94 15.49 -23.25
N ARG A 388 -34.58 16.33 -22.42
CA ARG A 388 -34.40 17.79 -22.43
C ARG A 388 -33.01 18.24 -22.01
N GLU A 389 -32.39 17.53 -21.05
CA GLU A 389 -31.03 17.80 -20.65
C GLU A 389 -29.98 17.38 -21.66
N LEU A 390 -30.27 16.30 -22.43
CA LEU A 390 -29.38 15.80 -23.50
C LEU A 390 -29.51 16.60 -24.79
N GLU A 391 -30.70 17.22 -25.03
CA GLU A 391 -30.97 17.99 -26.25
C GLU A 391 -31.67 19.32 -25.89
N PRO A 392 -30.93 20.34 -25.43
CA PRO A 392 -31.53 21.63 -25.02
C PRO A 392 -32.36 22.33 -26.12
N GLY A 393 -32.17 21.94 -27.39
CA GLY A 393 -32.90 22.49 -28.52
C GLY A 393 -34.29 21.91 -28.78
N LEU A 394 -34.64 20.74 -28.23
CA LEU A 394 -35.94 20.10 -28.44
C LEU A 394 -37.03 20.55 -27.45
N GLY A 395 -36.65 21.29 -26.38
CA GLY A 395 -37.57 21.76 -25.34
C GLY A 395 -38.36 23.03 -25.64
N GLY A 396 -38.11 23.70 -26.78
CA GLY A 396 -38.67 25.03 -27.09
C GLY A 396 -39.97 25.10 -27.84
N ALA A 397 -40.51 23.99 -28.35
CA ALA A 397 -41.71 24.03 -29.16
C ALA A 397 -42.88 23.28 -28.49
N GLY A 398 -43.47 23.88 -27.46
CA GLY A 398 -44.66 23.23 -26.92
C GLY A 398 -45.27 23.78 -25.63
N ALA A 399 -45.08 25.03 -25.36
CA ALA A 399 -45.85 25.73 -24.30
C ALA A 399 -46.44 27.04 -24.88
N GLY A 400 -47.23 26.92 -25.90
CA GLY A 400 -48.17 27.96 -26.29
C GLY A 400 -49.55 27.41 -26.05
N ALA A 401 -50.13 27.92 -25.00
CA ALA A 401 -51.50 27.72 -24.53
C ALA A 401 -52.59 28.01 -25.55
N PRO A 402 -53.88 27.74 -25.27
CA PRO A 402 -54.71 28.85 -24.84
C PRO A 402 -55.08 28.82 -23.38
#